data_83c70d3014a50bf7f343ef56ef4d61d2
#
_entry.id   83c70d3014a50bf7f343ef56ef4d61d2
#
_cell.length_a   1.000
_cell.length_b   1.000
_cell.length_c   1.000
_cell.angle_alpha   90.00
_cell.angle_beta   90.00
_cell.angle_gamma   90.00
#
_symmetry.space_group_name_H-M   'P 1'
#
loop_
_entity.id
_entity.type
_entity.pdbx_description
1 polymer ?
#
loop_
_entity_poly.entity_id
_entity_poly.type
_entity_poly.pdbx_seq_one_letter_code
_entity_poly.pdbx_strand_id
1 'polypeptide(L)'
;MRGSPRDYVDAHPRRPALIVEVAQLGLRLARGRKATAYARARVADYWIVNLIDRVLEVHRQPVRPGPAQRHWGYAAIETLGADGTIAPLSAPSAGVRVADLLP
;
A
#
# COMPACT_ATOMS: atom_id res chain seq x y z
N MET A 1 -8.35 -13.26 -25.86
CA MET A 1 -8.25 -12.72 -25.51
C MET A 1 -8.54 -12.76 -24.63
N ARG A 2 -8.45 -12.97 -24.38
CA ARG A 2 -8.54 -12.72 -23.79
C ARG A 2 -8.45 -11.83 -23.28
N GLY A 3 -8.62 -12.05 -22.72
CA GLY A 3 -8.61 -10.70 -22.37
C GLY A 3 -7.53 -9.98 -23.00
N SER A 4 -7.83 -9.17 -23.84
CA SER A 4 -6.79 -8.32 -24.36
C SER A 4 -6.50 -7.27 -23.29
N PRO A 5 -5.28 -6.70 -23.29
CA PRO A 5 -4.95 -5.62 -22.35
C PRO A 5 -5.93 -4.47 -22.43
N ARG A 6 -6.54 -4.28 -23.55
CA ARG A 6 -7.51 -3.22 -23.74
C ARG A 6 -8.71 -3.37 -22.81
N ASP A 7 -9.03 -4.59 -22.46
CA ASP A 7 -10.17 -4.81 -21.59
C ASP A 7 -9.94 -4.28 -20.19
N TYR A 8 -8.68 -4.06 -19.84
CA TYR A 8 -8.34 -3.51 -18.53
C TYR A 8 -8.31 -2.00 -18.54
N VAL A 9 -8.36 -1.42 -19.71
CA VAL A 9 -8.39 0.02 -19.87
C VAL A 9 -9.79 0.42 -20.29
N ASP A 10 -10.75 -0.01 -19.52
CA ASP A 10 -12.12 0.30 -19.89
C ASP A 10 -12.48 1.70 -19.41
N ALA A 11 -13.72 2.04 -19.58
CA ALA A 11 -14.20 3.36 -19.23
C ALA A 11 -14.29 3.57 -17.72
N HIS A 12 -14.08 2.51 -16.94
CA HIS A 12 -14.22 2.59 -15.48
C HIS A 12 -12.86 2.41 -14.84
N PRO A 13 -12.19 3.50 -14.50
CA PRO A 13 -10.92 3.40 -13.79
C PRO A 13 -11.09 2.59 -12.52
N ARG A 14 -10.22 1.65 -12.31
CA ARG A 14 -10.28 0.80 -11.14
C ARG A 14 -9.27 1.24 -10.12
N ARG A 15 -9.61 1.08 -8.85
CA ARG A 15 -8.63 1.25 -7.82
C ARG A 15 -7.60 0.15 -7.93
N PRO A 16 -6.35 0.45 -7.73
CA PRO A 16 -5.36 -0.60 -7.57
C PRO A 16 -5.70 -1.46 -6.36
N ALA A 17 -5.47 -2.75 -6.47
CA ALA A 17 -5.64 -3.65 -5.34
C ALA A 17 -4.52 -3.48 -4.32
N LEU A 18 -3.36 -3.07 -4.78
CA LEU A 18 -2.17 -2.91 -3.96
C LEU A 18 -1.27 -1.86 -4.59
N ILE A 19 -0.74 -0.98 -3.76
CA ILE A 19 0.31 -0.05 -4.19
C ILE A 19 1.53 -0.30 -3.32
N VAL A 20 2.69 -0.43 -3.94
CA VAL A 20 3.96 -0.59 -3.23
C VAL A 20 4.86 0.58 -3.61
N GLU A 21 5.28 1.33 -2.60
CA GLU A 21 6.23 2.43 -2.77
C GLU A 21 7.54 2.04 -2.13
N VAL A 22 8.63 2.28 -2.84
CA VAL A 22 9.97 2.07 -2.29
C VAL A 22 10.50 3.44 -1.90
N ALA A 23 10.84 3.61 -0.62
CA ALA A 23 11.18 4.93 -0.10
C ALA A 23 12.50 4.91 0.66
N GLN A 24 13.38 5.81 0.28
CA GLN A 24 14.60 6.11 1.02
C GLN A 24 14.57 7.58 1.41
N LEU A 25 14.70 8.48 0.44
CA LEU A 25 14.62 9.90 0.71
C LEU A 25 13.18 10.39 0.80
N GLY A 26 12.26 9.69 0.20
CA GLY A 26 10.85 10.10 0.14
C GLY A 26 9.97 9.49 1.20
N LEU A 27 10.53 9.01 2.32
CA LEU A 27 9.75 8.30 3.32
C LEU A 27 8.66 9.16 3.95
N ARG A 28 9.00 10.41 4.27
CA ARG A 28 8.01 11.32 4.84
C ARG A 28 6.84 11.55 3.87
N LEU A 29 7.13 11.72 2.59
CA LEU A 29 6.10 11.89 1.58
C LEU A 29 5.24 10.64 1.45
N ALA A 30 5.87 9.48 1.46
CA ALA A 30 5.16 8.21 1.34
C ALA A 30 4.22 7.99 2.53
N ARG A 31 4.66 8.34 3.74
CA ARG A 31 3.84 8.20 4.95
C ARG A 31 2.76 9.26 5.07
N GLY A 32 2.97 10.43 4.49
CA GLY A 32 2.07 11.56 4.64
C GLY A 32 1.18 11.75 3.42
N ARG A 33 1.62 12.62 2.51
CA ARG A 33 0.78 13.05 1.40
C ARG A 33 0.34 11.91 0.50
N LYS A 34 1.24 10.98 0.20
CA LYS A 34 0.88 9.84 -0.65
C LYS A 34 -0.09 8.92 0.06
N ALA A 35 0.14 8.64 1.35
CA ALA A 35 -0.78 7.79 2.11
C ALA A 35 -2.18 8.41 2.16
N THR A 36 -2.27 9.72 2.37
CA THR A 36 -3.55 10.41 2.36
C THR A 36 -4.24 10.29 1.01
N ALA A 37 -3.50 10.49 -0.08
CA ALA A 37 -4.06 10.40 -1.42
C ALA A 37 -4.57 9.00 -1.73
N TYR A 38 -3.80 7.98 -1.36
CA TYR A 38 -4.21 6.60 -1.61
C TYR A 38 -5.38 6.18 -0.73
N ALA A 39 -5.40 6.61 0.52
CA ALA A 39 -6.53 6.34 1.40
C ALA A 39 -7.81 7.00 0.87
N ARG A 40 -7.67 8.23 0.40
CA ARG A 40 -8.80 8.95 -0.18
C ARG A 40 -9.32 8.25 -1.44
N ALA A 41 -8.44 7.64 -2.20
CA ALA A 41 -8.83 6.84 -3.36
C ALA A 41 -9.32 5.45 -2.95
N ARG A 42 -9.33 5.16 -1.66
CA ARG A 42 -9.79 3.89 -1.09
C ARG A 42 -8.97 2.70 -1.53
N VAL A 43 -7.67 2.91 -1.67
CA VAL A 43 -6.73 1.83 -1.90
C VAL A 43 -6.59 1.07 -0.59
N ALA A 44 -7.05 -0.17 -0.55
CA ALA A 44 -7.16 -0.93 0.69
C ALA A 44 -5.83 -1.47 1.19
N ASP A 45 -4.82 -1.53 0.35
CA ASP A 45 -3.54 -2.16 0.68
C ASP A 45 -2.42 -1.29 0.11
N TYR A 46 -1.67 -0.63 1.00
CA TYR A 46 -0.60 0.27 0.61
C TYR A 46 0.65 -0.08 1.42
N TRP A 47 1.68 -0.50 0.74
CA TRP A 47 2.92 -0.93 1.38
C TRP A 47 4.03 0.08 1.09
N ILE A 48 4.79 0.41 2.12
CA ILE A 48 5.99 1.23 1.97
C ILE A 48 7.20 0.35 2.30
N VAL A 49 8.05 0.15 1.31
CA VAL A 49 9.35 -0.51 1.54
C VAL A 49 10.29 0.58 2.05
N ASN A 50 10.49 0.60 3.34
CA ASN A 50 11.29 1.61 4.02
C ASN A 50 12.75 1.17 4.00
N LEU A 51 13.54 1.75 3.10
CA LEU A 51 14.93 1.37 2.93
C LEU A 51 15.85 1.92 4.01
N ILE A 52 15.40 2.94 4.74
CA ILE A 52 16.19 3.52 5.82
C ILE A 52 16.27 2.55 6.99
N ASP A 53 15.11 2.07 7.42
CA ASP A 53 15.01 1.17 8.58
C ASP A 53 14.98 -0.30 8.17
N ARG A 54 14.94 -0.56 6.87
CA ARG A 54 14.88 -1.91 6.29
C ARG A 54 13.70 -2.69 6.83
N VAL A 55 12.53 -2.09 6.72
CA VAL A 55 11.27 -2.69 7.15
C VAL A 55 10.21 -2.45 6.09
N LEU A 56 9.11 -3.19 6.20
CA LEU A 56 7.93 -2.97 5.37
C LEU A 56 6.84 -2.38 6.25
N GLU A 57 6.25 -1.28 5.80
CA GLU A 57 5.11 -0.65 6.48
C GLU A 57 3.86 -0.98 5.68
N VAL A 58 2.94 -1.69 6.30
CA VAL A 58 1.70 -2.15 5.66
C VAL A 58 0.56 -1.28 6.17
N HIS A 59 -0.06 -0.52 5.25
CA HIS A 59 -1.15 0.39 5.58
C HIS A 59 -2.43 -0.17 5.00
N ARG A 60 -3.41 -0.38 5.88
CA ARG A 60 -4.69 -0.97 5.51
C ARG A 60 -5.83 -0.24 6.20
N GLN A 61 -7.05 -0.49 5.77
CA GLN A 61 -8.26 0.13 6.32
C GLN A 61 -8.26 1.64 6.13
N PRO A 62 -8.45 2.09 4.89
CA PRO A 62 -8.54 3.54 4.65
C PRO A 62 -9.76 4.12 5.37
N VAL A 63 -9.56 5.25 6.04
CA VAL A 63 -10.62 5.91 6.80
C VAL A 63 -10.67 7.37 6.42
N ARG A 64 -11.89 7.89 6.34
CA ARG A 64 -12.15 9.28 6.00
C ARG A 64 -11.83 10.20 7.18
N PRO A 65 -11.70 11.49 6.91
CA PRO A 65 -11.52 12.45 8.01
C PRO A 65 -12.68 12.40 8.99
N GLY A 66 -12.37 12.63 10.24
CA GLY A 66 -13.36 12.62 11.31
C GLY A 66 -12.84 13.39 12.51
N PRO A 67 -13.51 13.27 13.67
CA PRO A 67 -13.11 14.03 14.85
C PRO A 67 -11.70 13.76 15.31
N ALA A 68 -11.18 12.56 15.06
CA ALA A 68 -9.88 12.16 15.54
C ALA A 68 -8.75 12.47 14.55
N GLN A 69 -9.07 12.76 13.30
CA GLN A 69 -8.05 13.05 12.31
C GLN A 69 -8.60 13.96 11.23
N ARG A 70 -7.76 14.83 10.72
CA ARG A 70 -8.17 15.85 9.75
C ARG A 70 -8.17 15.36 8.31
N HIS A 71 -7.43 14.32 8.02
CA HIS A 71 -7.20 13.87 6.66
C HIS A 71 -7.56 12.41 6.52
N TRP A 72 -7.81 11.99 5.28
CA TRP A 72 -7.87 10.57 4.99
C TRP A 72 -6.57 9.91 5.43
N GLY A 73 -6.66 8.71 5.93
CA GLY A 73 -5.50 7.95 6.36
C GLY A 73 -5.84 6.48 6.46
N TYR A 74 -4.95 5.73 7.08
CA TYR A 74 -5.11 4.30 7.27
C TYR A 74 -5.23 4.00 8.75
N ALA A 75 -6.25 3.24 9.11
CA ALA A 75 -6.49 2.90 10.51
C ALA A 75 -5.56 1.79 11.01
N ALA A 76 -5.11 0.92 10.11
CA ALA A 76 -4.25 -0.19 10.47
C ALA A 76 -2.90 -0.02 9.79
N ILE A 77 -1.86 0.16 10.59
CA ILE A 77 -0.49 0.28 10.10
C ILE A 77 0.35 -0.72 10.87
N GLU A 78 0.99 -1.62 10.13
CA GLU A 78 1.83 -2.65 10.71
C GLU A 78 3.23 -2.55 10.13
N THR A 79 4.24 -2.67 10.98
CA THR A 79 5.63 -2.62 10.55
C THR A 79 6.23 -4.00 10.69
N LEU A 80 6.80 -4.52 9.61
CA LEU A 80 7.37 -5.86 9.55
C LEU A 80 8.85 -5.78 9.22
N GLY A 81 9.66 -6.48 9.97
CA GLY A 81 11.08 -6.61 9.67
C GLY A 81 11.34 -7.68 8.61
N ALA A 82 12.63 -7.90 8.33
CA ALA A 82 13.03 -8.83 7.27
C ALA A 82 12.51 -10.25 7.47
N ASP A 83 12.29 -10.65 8.71
CA ASP A 83 11.77 -11.99 9.02
C ASP A 83 10.28 -12.13 8.75
N GLY A 84 9.59 -11.02 8.51
CA GLY A 84 8.15 -11.02 8.36
C GLY A 84 7.70 -11.56 7.02
N THR A 85 6.44 -11.94 6.97
CA THR A 85 5.78 -12.38 5.77
C THR A 85 4.44 -11.68 5.69
N ILE A 86 4.05 -11.27 4.50
CA ILE A 86 2.79 -10.58 4.27
C ILE A 86 2.18 -11.08 2.97
N ALA A 87 0.87 -11.07 2.90
CA ALA A 87 0.18 -11.36 1.66
C ALA A 87 -0.69 -10.17 1.28
N PRO A 88 -0.79 -9.87 -0.02
CA PRO A 88 -1.75 -8.85 -0.45
C PRO A 88 -3.17 -9.25 -0.04
N LEU A 89 -3.99 -8.25 0.27
CA LEU A 89 -5.39 -8.52 0.60
C LEU A 89 -6.10 -9.20 -0.58
N SER A 90 -5.71 -8.84 -1.80
CA SER A 90 -6.31 -9.39 -3.02
C SER A 90 -5.81 -10.78 -3.36
N ALA A 91 -4.75 -11.25 -2.68
CA ALA A 91 -4.18 -12.58 -2.94
C ALA A 91 -3.68 -13.15 -1.61
N PRO A 92 -4.60 -13.55 -0.72
CA PRO A 92 -4.23 -13.90 0.66
C PRO A 92 -3.37 -15.17 0.77
N SER A 93 -3.30 -15.97 -0.28
CA SER A 93 -2.42 -17.13 -0.27
C SER A 93 -1.06 -16.86 -0.90
N ALA A 94 -0.81 -15.65 -1.38
CA ALA A 94 0.44 -15.31 -2.03
C ALA A 94 1.40 -14.62 -1.05
N GLY A 95 1.92 -15.38 -0.10
CA GLY A 95 2.82 -14.85 0.91
C GLY A 95 4.11 -14.31 0.30
N VAL A 96 4.52 -13.14 0.76
CA VAL A 96 5.75 -12.48 0.33
C VAL A 96 6.62 -12.29 1.56
N ARG A 97 7.88 -12.71 1.46
CA ARG A 97 8.84 -12.46 2.54
C ARG A 97 9.34 -11.03 2.44
N VAL A 98 9.32 -10.32 3.56
CA VAL A 98 9.80 -8.94 3.57
C VAL A 98 11.25 -8.87 3.10
N ALA A 99 12.07 -9.84 3.47
CA ALA A 99 13.47 -9.87 3.04
C ALA A 99 13.62 -9.84 1.52
N ASP A 100 12.65 -10.38 0.79
CA ASP A 100 12.71 -10.42 -0.67
C ASP A 100 12.38 -9.06 -1.30
N LEU A 101 11.81 -8.14 -0.53
CA LEU A 101 11.52 -6.78 -0.98
C LEU A 101 12.65 -5.81 -0.65
N LEU A 102 13.58 -6.21 0.17
CA LEU A 102 14.69 -5.36 0.58
C LEU A 102 15.92 -5.68 -0.27
N PRO A 103 16.64 -4.66 -0.75
CA PRO A 103 17.85 -4.89 -1.52
C PRO A 103 19.01 -5.40 -0.69
#